data_c768354e2a9a7620b7836ec62237a41c
#
_entry.id   c768354e2a9a7620b7836ec62237a41c
#
_cell.length_a   1.000
_cell.length_b   1.000
_cell.length_c   1.000
_cell.angle_alpha   90.00
_cell.angle_beta   90.00
_cell.angle_gamma   90.00
#
_symmetry.space_group_name_H-M   'P 1'
#
loop_
_entity.id
_entity.type
_entity.pdbx_description
1 polymer ?
#
loop_
_entity_poly.entity_id
_entity_poly.type
_entity_poly.pdbx_seq_one_letter_code
_entity_poly.pdbx_strand_id
1 'polypeptide(L)'
;MRRRLFVVHCGQQEYDRTSGGDFMQGFQKVVGHQEIITHLQNAISMNKVSHAYLFGGESGSGKKMMASLFAMTLQCEKHGVEPCMECASCKKAQNKNHPDIIYVTHEKPNTISIDEIREQLINDVMIKPYSSPYKIYVIDEAQKLTLQAQNALLKTIEEPPAYAVILLLADNPDALLPTILSRCVQLNLKPVGDQLVKDYLMNEMHVPDYQAEVDASLAQGNIGKAERIARSPEYEETLEQALRIVKYVDSMPLHEIMETIKKLTAEKDNIDDYFDIFSLWFRDVLLFKATKEVDALVFKQELNGIRARANKSSYEGLEKIIESIQKARARLNANVNFDLTMELMFLTMKEN
;
A
#
# COMPACT_ATOMS: atom_id res chain seq x y z
N MET A 1 -40.38 15.60 24.41
CA MET A 1 -39.10 14.94 24.63
C MET A 1 -38.12 15.40 23.55
N ARG A 2 -37.15 16.23 23.91
CA ARG A 2 -36.25 16.93 22.98
C ARG A 2 -35.01 16.05 22.74
N ARG A 3 -34.76 15.66 21.48
CA ARG A 3 -33.48 15.09 21.06
C ARG A 3 -32.50 16.27 20.84
N ARG A 4 -31.39 16.28 21.59
CA ARG A 4 -30.28 17.20 21.37
C ARG A 4 -29.37 16.61 20.27
N LEU A 5 -29.22 17.32 19.16
CA LEU A 5 -28.13 17.15 18.22
C LEU A 5 -26.83 17.63 18.92
N PHE A 6 -25.84 16.78 18.95
CA PHE A 6 -24.45 17.20 19.19
C PHE A 6 -23.74 17.31 17.84
N VAL A 7 -23.43 18.52 17.46
CA VAL A 7 -22.50 18.84 16.40
C VAL A 7 -21.11 18.71 17.01
N VAL A 8 -20.29 17.78 16.53
CA VAL A 8 -18.88 17.64 16.93
C VAL A 8 -18.02 18.20 15.80
N HIS A 9 -17.26 19.24 16.15
CA HIS A 9 -16.25 19.86 15.30
C HIS A 9 -15.13 18.86 14.98
N CYS A 10 -14.77 18.80 13.71
CA CYS A 10 -13.63 18.07 13.20
C CYS A 10 -12.33 18.79 13.61
N GLY A 11 -11.63 18.26 14.60
CA GLY A 11 -10.25 18.62 14.95
C GLY A 11 -9.39 17.40 14.70
N GLN A 12 -8.22 17.62 14.07
CA GLN A 12 -7.16 16.62 13.90
C GLN A 12 -6.96 15.84 15.18
N GLN A 13 -7.34 14.57 15.20
CA GLN A 13 -7.06 13.66 16.31
C GLN A 13 -6.09 12.58 15.84
N GLU A 14 -4.90 12.63 16.41
CA GLU A 14 -3.99 11.50 16.55
C GLU A 14 -4.78 10.26 17.03
N TYR A 15 -4.59 9.15 16.33
CA TYR A 15 -5.24 7.90 16.66
C TYR A 15 -4.69 7.34 17.97
N ASP A 16 -5.42 7.56 19.04
CA ASP A 16 -5.19 6.93 20.34
C ASP A 16 -5.82 5.52 20.33
N ARG A 17 -4.97 4.48 20.31
CA ARG A 17 -5.37 3.08 20.37
C ARG A 17 -5.50 2.64 21.82
N THR A 18 -6.63 2.90 22.44
CA THR A 18 -7.00 2.28 23.72
C THR A 18 -8.41 1.71 23.67
N SER A 19 -8.51 0.43 23.36
CA SER A 19 -9.57 -0.44 23.91
C SER A 19 -9.19 -1.91 23.67
N GLY A 20 -9.24 -2.71 24.74
CA GLY A 20 -8.73 -4.06 24.82
C GLY A 20 -9.51 -5.06 23.97
N GLY A 21 -8.80 -5.73 23.10
CA GLY A 21 -9.11 -6.98 22.46
C GLY A 21 -7.82 -7.78 22.37
N ASP A 22 -7.87 -9.08 22.38
CA ASP A 22 -6.71 -9.97 22.25
C ASP A 22 -5.84 -9.57 21.07
N PHE A 23 -4.79 -8.79 21.35
CA PHE A 23 -3.86 -8.35 20.32
C PHE A 23 -3.04 -9.54 19.84
N MET A 24 -3.32 -10.05 18.65
CA MET A 24 -2.33 -10.87 17.97
C MET A 24 -0.97 -10.18 18.07
N GLN A 25 0.05 -10.87 18.57
CA GLN A 25 1.33 -10.28 18.92
C GLN A 25 2.37 -10.73 17.89
N GLY A 26 3.29 -9.84 17.55
CA GLY A 26 4.39 -10.17 16.68
C GLY A 26 4.02 -10.38 15.20
N PHE A 27 4.72 -11.27 14.55
CA PHE A 27 4.53 -11.57 13.12
C PHE A 27 3.18 -12.24 12.81
N GLN A 28 2.47 -12.76 13.81
CA GLN A 28 1.11 -13.31 13.65
C GLN A 28 0.09 -12.26 13.17
N LYS A 29 0.38 -10.97 13.40
CA LYS A 29 -0.45 -9.87 12.87
C LYS A 29 -0.34 -9.66 11.37
N VAL A 30 0.71 -10.17 10.77
CA VAL A 30 0.97 -9.98 9.35
C VAL A 30 0.15 -11.01 8.57
N VAL A 31 -0.78 -10.52 7.78
CA VAL A 31 -1.60 -11.37 6.91
C VAL A 31 -0.78 -11.82 5.71
N GLY A 32 -0.65 -13.13 5.54
CA GLY A 32 0.17 -13.70 4.47
C GLY A 32 1.68 -13.57 4.72
N HIS A 33 2.47 -13.57 3.64
CA HIS A 33 3.93 -13.37 3.63
C HIS A 33 4.73 -14.37 4.51
N GLN A 34 4.21 -15.57 4.71
CA GLN A 34 4.80 -16.57 5.61
C GLN A 34 6.25 -16.93 5.24
N GLU A 35 6.59 -16.91 3.95
CA GLU A 35 7.97 -17.17 3.49
C GLU A 35 8.95 -16.09 3.99
N ILE A 36 8.53 -14.83 3.94
CA ILE A 36 9.32 -13.68 4.41
C ILE A 36 9.48 -13.76 5.93
N ILE A 37 8.39 -14.02 6.64
CA ILE A 37 8.41 -14.19 8.11
C ILE A 37 9.38 -15.30 8.50
N THR A 38 9.25 -16.47 7.90
CA THR A 38 10.13 -17.61 8.16
C THR A 38 11.60 -17.29 7.85
N HIS A 39 11.86 -16.55 6.75
CA HIS A 39 13.22 -16.11 6.41
C HIS A 39 13.81 -15.21 7.50
N LEU A 40 13.05 -14.21 7.97
CA LEU A 40 13.51 -13.30 9.02
C LEU A 40 13.71 -14.02 10.37
N GLN A 41 12.79 -14.90 10.75
CA GLN A 41 12.91 -15.72 11.96
C GLN A 41 14.13 -16.66 11.92
N ASN A 42 14.40 -17.28 10.76
CA ASN A 42 15.58 -18.12 10.56
C ASN A 42 16.88 -17.30 10.62
N ALA A 43 16.91 -16.09 10.05
CA ALA A 43 18.07 -15.21 10.14
C ALA A 43 18.39 -14.85 11.60
N ILE A 44 17.38 -14.63 12.43
CA ILE A 44 17.52 -14.35 13.87
C ILE A 44 18.00 -15.61 14.61
N SER A 45 17.32 -16.74 14.44
CA SER A 45 17.61 -17.97 15.17
C SER A 45 19.00 -18.52 14.88
N MET A 46 19.50 -18.35 13.65
CA MET A 46 20.82 -18.76 13.21
C MET A 46 21.91 -17.71 13.50
N ASN A 47 21.55 -16.56 14.07
CA ASN A 47 22.44 -15.41 14.26
C ASN A 47 23.15 -14.97 12.97
N LYS A 48 22.39 -14.99 11.84
CA LYS A 48 22.85 -14.64 10.48
C LYS A 48 22.03 -13.46 9.93
N VAL A 49 21.86 -12.43 10.77
CA VAL A 49 21.18 -11.20 10.35
C VAL A 49 22.05 -10.46 9.35
N SER A 50 21.51 -10.14 8.18
CA SER A 50 22.21 -9.34 7.18
C SER A 50 22.23 -7.86 7.62
N HIS A 51 23.23 -7.14 7.14
CA HIS A 51 23.40 -5.71 7.41
C HIS A 51 22.42 -4.81 6.60
N ALA A 52 21.83 -5.31 5.52
CA ALA A 52 20.88 -4.55 4.73
C ALA A 52 19.74 -5.42 4.18
N TYR A 53 18.52 -4.94 4.34
CA TYR A 53 17.29 -5.55 3.82
C TYR A 53 16.52 -4.52 3.00
N LEU A 54 15.92 -4.96 1.91
CA LEU A 54 15.00 -4.17 1.10
C LEU A 54 13.62 -4.85 1.13
N PHE A 55 12.65 -4.16 1.71
CA PHE A 55 11.24 -4.55 1.68
C PHE A 55 10.57 -3.85 0.49
N GLY A 56 10.33 -4.60 -0.57
CA GLY A 56 9.63 -4.13 -1.77
C GLY A 56 8.15 -4.50 -1.75
N GLY A 57 7.30 -3.69 -2.38
CA GLY A 57 5.87 -3.97 -2.55
C GLY A 57 5.05 -2.69 -2.56
N GLU A 58 3.82 -2.76 -3.02
CA GLU A 58 2.92 -1.60 -3.10
C GLU A 58 2.71 -0.90 -1.75
N SER A 59 2.32 0.38 -1.80
CA SER A 59 1.88 1.10 -0.60
C SER A 59 0.70 0.35 0.05
N GLY A 60 0.73 0.20 1.38
CA GLY A 60 -0.28 -0.60 2.09
C GLY A 60 -0.02 -2.13 2.16
N SER A 61 1.00 -2.66 1.49
CA SER A 61 1.32 -4.10 1.50
C SER A 61 1.86 -4.64 2.84
N GLY A 62 2.06 -3.78 3.86
CA GLY A 62 2.57 -4.19 5.17
C GLY A 62 4.08 -4.04 5.38
N LYS A 63 4.84 -3.41 4.45
CA LYS A 63 6.29 -3.19 4.58
C LYS A 63 6.72 -2.56 5.91
N LYS A 64 6.06 -1.47 6.30
CA LYS A 64 6.36 -0.77 7.57
C LYS A 64 6.12 -1.66 8.79
N MET A 65 5.04 -2.43 8.77
CA MET A 65 4.71 -3.38 9.85
C MET A 65 5.77 -4.46 9.94
N MET A 66 6.11 -5.09 8.82
CA MET A 66 7.12 -6.16 8.75
C MET A 66 8.49 -5.66 9.23
N ALA A 67 8.96 -4.52 8.72
CA ALA A 67 10.23 -3.92 9.12
C ALA A 67 10.25 -3.53 10.60
N SER A 68 9.14 -2.96 11.12
CA SER A 68 9.03 -2.59 12.53
C SER A 68 9.04 -3.81 13.46
N LEU A 69 8.32 -4.88 13.08
CA LEU A 69 8.35 -6.15 13.83
C LEU A 69 9.73 -6.79 13.82
N PHE A 70 10.40 -6.79 12.68
CA PHE A 70 11.77 -7.31 12.57
C PHE A 70 12.75 -6.50 13.43
N ALA A 71 12.72 -5.16 13.34
CA ALA A 71 13.54 -4.29 14.16
C ALA A 71 13.27 -4.50 15.66
N MET A 72 12.00 -4.62 16.05
CA MET A 72 11.60 -4.89 17.44
C MET A 72 12.08 -6.26 17.93
N THR A 73 12.04 -7.28 17.09
CA THR A 73 12.52 -8.62 17.44
C THR A 73 14.03 -8.64 17.67
N LEU A 74 14.79 -7.94 16.80
CA LEU A 74 16.25 -7.82 16.94
C LEU A 74 16.68 -7.12 18.23
N GLN A 75 15.83 -6.21 18.74
CA GLN A 75 16.09 -5.43 19.96
C GLN A 75 15.41 -6.03 21.20
N CYS A 76 14.68 -7.14 21.07
CA CYS A 76 13.92 -7.72 22.17
C CYS A 76 14.84 -8.34 23.22
N GLU A 77 14.67 -7.96 24.49
CA GLU A 77 15.46 -8.47 25.63
C GLU A 77 15.29 -9.98 25.88
N LYS A 78 14.20 -10.59 25.38
CA LYS A 78 13.97 -12.03 25.49
C LYS A 78 14.70 -12.86 24.42
N HIS A 79 15.34 -12.20 23.44
CA HIS A 79 16.13 -12.81 22.36
C HIS A 79 15.42 -13.97 21.62
N GLY A 80 14.12 -13.88 21.44
CA GLY A 80 13.33 -14.85 20.67
C GLY A 80 13.31 -14.52 19.18
N VAL A 81 12.60 -15.36 18.39
CA VAL A 81 12.31 -15.12 16.97
C VAL A 81 11.06 -14.26 16.76
N GLU A 82 10.39 -13.89 17.85
CA GLU A 82 9.22 -13.01 17.92
C GLU A 82 9.48 -11.92 18.95
N PRO A 83 8.94 -10.69 18.76
CA PRO A 83 9.03 -9.65 19.77
C PRO A 83 8.10 -10.00 20.95
N CYS A 84 8.58 -9.89 22.18
CA CYS A 84 7.77 -10.25 23.35
C CYS A 84 6.68 -9.25 23.71
N MET A 85 6.68 -8.06 23.14
CA MET A 85 5.75 -6.93 23.37
C MET A 85 5.70 -6.39 24.82
N GLU A 86 6.36 -7.02 25.78
CA GLU A 86 6.30 -6.70 27.21
C GLU A 86 7.53 -6.00 27.77
N CYS A 87 8.74 -6.31 27.24
CA CYS A 87 9.98 -5.75 27.73
C CYS A 87 10.11 -4.25 27.43
N ALA A 88 11.02 -3.58 28.13
CA ALA A 88 11.22 -2.15 27.97
C ALA A 88 11.64 -1.75 26.55
N SER A 89 12.46 -2.58 25.89
CA SER A 89 12.88 -2.39 24.52
C SER A 89 11.68 -2.47 23.54
N CYS A 90 10.85 -3.54 23.62
CA CYS A 90 9.67 -3.67 22.77
C CYS A 90 8.70 -2.50 22.95
N LYS A 91 8.42 -2.08 24.19
CA LYS A 91 7.55 -0.92 24.48
C LYS A 91 8.08 0.39 23.88
N LYS A 92 9.39 0.63 23.98
CA LYS A 92 10.02 1.80 23.35
C LYS A 92 9.92 1.73 21.81
N ALA A 93 10.16 0.57 21.23
CA ALA A 93 10.08 0.35 19.78
C ALA A 93 8.65 0.55 19.25
N GLN A 94 7.64 0.05 19.97
CA GLN A 94 6.22 0.29 19.66
C GLN A 94 5.86 1.76 19.56
N ASN A 95 6.38 2.56 20.51
CA ASN A 95 6.16 4.00 20.59
C ASN A 95 7.12 4.81 19.69
N LYS A 96 7.91 4.15 18.84
CA LYS A 96 8.95 4.77 17.97
C LYS A 96 9.99 5.61 18.73
N ASN A 97 10.21 5.30 20.01
CA ASN A 97 11.14 6.02 20.92
C ASN A 97 12.34 5.16 21.33
N HIS A 98 12.66 4.12 20.57
CA HIS A 98 13.82 3.28 20.86
C HIS A 98 15.10 3.98 20.41
N PRO A 99 16.12 4.19 21.27
CA PRO A 99 17.31 4.96 20.92
C PRO A 99 18.17 4.33 19.82
N ASP A 100 18.09 3.00 19.66
CA ASP A 100 18.88 2.25 18.68
C ASP A 100 18.03 1.81 17.46
N ILE A 101 16.81 2.35 17.29
CA ILE A 101 15.99 2.22 16.06
C ILE A 101 15.72 3.63 15.54
N ILE A 102 16.43 3.99 14.50
CA ILE A 102 16.40 5.32 13.89
C ILE A 102 15.51 5.26 12.65
N TYR A 103 14.42 6.02 12.67
CA TYR A 103 13.58 6.23 11.49
C TYR A 103 14.10 7.47 10.78
N VAL A 104 14.66 7.29 9.58
CA VAL A 104 15.15 8.42 8.78
C VAL A 104 13.97 9.26 8.30
N THR A 105 14.00 10.53 8.65
CA THR A 105 12.99 11.52 8.28
C THR A 105 13.51 12.42 7.17
N HIS A 106 12.60 13.00 6.38
CA HIS A 106 12.94 13.95 5.33
C HIS A 106 11.96 15.14 5.34
N GLU A 107 12.48 16.31 5.01
CA GLU A 107 11.69 17.55 5.00
C GLU A 107 10.84 17.68 3.73
N LYS A 108 11.39 17.24 2.59
CA LYS A 108 10.71 17.37 1.30
C LYS A 108 9.84 16.15 1.02
N PRO A 109 8.58 16.32 0.64
CA PRO A 109 7.63 15.19 0.50
C PRO A 109 8.04 14.17 -0.57
N ASN A 110 8.80 14.59 -1.59
CA ASN A 110 9.10 13.76 -2.77
C ASN A 110 10.58 13.38 -2.90
N THR A 111 11.46 13.79 -2.01
CA THR A 111 12.89 13.51 -2.11
C THR A 111 13.55 13.34 -0.77
N ILE A 112 14.44 12.36 -0.66
CA ILE A 112 15.36 12.18 0.47
C ILE A 112 16.75 12.62 0.00
N SER A 113 17.26 13.69 0.59
CA SER A 113 18.52 14.31 0.19
C SER A 113 19.75 13.58 0.74
N ILE A 114 20.92 13.88 0.17
CA ILE A 114 22.19 13.36 0.68
C ILE A 114 22.49 13.87 2.09
N ASP A 115 22.11 15.10 2.42
CA ASP A 115 22.42 15.71 3.71
C ASP A 115 21.61 15.03 4.83
N GLU A 116 20.33 14.70 4.59
CA GLU A 116 19.51 13.93 5.52
C GLU A 116 20.10 12.53 5.79
N ILE A 117 20.60 11.85 4.76
CA ILE A 117 21.25 10.53 4.91
C ILE A 117 22.60 10.66 5.63
N ARG A 118 23.37 11.68 5.34
CA ARG A 118 24.65 11.92 6.05
C ARG A 118 24.45 12.19 7.53
N GLU A 119 23.53 13.06 7.86
CA GLU A 119 23.27 13.47 9.24
C GLU A 119 22.68 12.31 10.06
N GLN A 120 21.61 11.69 9.58
CA GLN A 120 20.83 10.72 10.35
C GLN A 120 21.38 9.29 10.29
N LEU A 121 22.21 8.94 9.30
CA LEU A 121 22.72 7.59 9.15
C LEU A 121 24.26 7.54 9.09
N ILE A 122 24.90 8.20 8.10
CA ILE A 122 26.33 7.98 7.83
C ILE A 122 27.20 8.45 8.99
N ASN A 123 26.91 9.60 9.55
CA ASN A 123 27.66 10.14 10.71
C ASN A 123 27.34 9.39 12.00
N ASP A 124 26.10 8.92 12.13
CA ASP A 124 25.61 8.26 13.33
C ASP A 124 25.97 6.76 13.40
N VAL A 125 26.13 6.09 12.25
CA VAL A 125 26.37 4.64 12.20
C VAL A 125 27.68 4.20 12.85
N MET A 126 28.67 5.09 12.95
CA MET A 126 29.95 4.84 13.62
C MET A 126 29.84 4.85 15.15
N ILE A 127 28.76 5.38 15.69
CA ILE A 127 28.47 5.40 17.14
C ILE A 127 27.81 4.08 17.50
N LYS A 128 28.38 3.36 18.47
CA LYS A 128 27.83 2.08 18.92
C LYS A 128 26.40 2.22 19.47
N PRO A 129 25.58 1.14 19.42
CA PRO A 129 24.28 1.11 20.04
C PRO A 129 24.33 1.49 21.53
N TYR A 130 23.28 2.16 21.99
CA TYR A 130 23.18 2.63 23.38
C TYR A 130 22.79 1.52 24.36
N SER A 131 21.80 0.72 24.02
CA SER A 131 21.19 -0.25 24.95
C SER A 131 20.95 -1.63 24.37
N SER A 132 21.21 -1.86 23.08
CA SER A 132 20.80 -3.06 22.36
C SER A 132 21.94 -3.61 21.52
N PRO A 133 21.85 -4.88 21.04
CA PRO A 133 22.93 -5.49 20.25
C PRO A 133 23.08 -4.86 18.86
N TYR A 134 22.00 -4.31 18.29
CA TYR A 134 21.99 -3.74 16.96
C TYR A 134 21.63 -2.25 16.97
N LYS A 135 22.10 -1.53 15.95
CA LYS A 135 21.69 -0.18 15.62
C LYS A 135 20.97 -0.24 14.25
N ILE A 136 19.69 0.06 14.25
CA ILE A 136 18.81 -0.21 13.12
C ILE A 136 18.35 1.11 12.51
N TYR A 137 18.52 1.25 11.19
CA TYR A 137 18.06 2.40 10.43
C TYR A 137 16.94 1.97 9.52
N VAL A 138 15.80 2.63 9.62
CA VAL A 138 14.64 2.41 8.78
C VAL A 138 14.48 3.60 7.83
N ILE A 139 14.67 3.37 6.54
CA ILE A 139 14.47 4.37 5.49
C ILE A 139 13.18 4.01 4.78
N ASP A 140 12.12 4.72 5.11
CA ASP A 140 10.84 4.58 4.44
C ASP A 140 10.85 5.34 3.11
N GLU A 141 10.02 4.90 2.15
CA GLU A 141 9.94 5.49 0.82
C GLU A 141 11.33 5.62 0.14
N ALA A 142 12.17 4.57 0.25
CA ALA A 142 13.54 4.59 -0.24
C ALA A 142 13.66 4.91 -1.75
N GLN A 143 12.59 4.72 -2.54
CA GLN A 143 12.51 5.17 -3.93
C GLN A 143 12.65 6.69 -4.09
N LYS A 144 12.44 7.47 -3.02
CA LYS A 144 12.62 8.94 -3.02
C LYS A 144 14.07 9.37 -2.76
N LEU A 145 14.98 8.45 -2.48
CA LEU A 145 16.40 8.75 -2.34
C LEU A 145 16.97 9.35 -3.63
N THR A 146 17.54 10.54 -3.54
CA THR A 146 18.27 11.12 -4.69
C THR A 146 19.45 10.24 -5.09
N LEU A 147 19.88 10.29 -6.33
CA LEU A 147 21.03 9.52 -6.82
C LEU A 147 22.29 9.76 -5.96
N GLN A 148 22.47 11.00 -5.49
CA GLN A 148 23.57 11.38 -4.62
C GLN A 148 23.45 10.73 -3.22
N ALA A 149 22.24 10.67 -2.66
CA ALA A 149 21.97 10.00 -1.38
C ALA A 149 22.19 8.49 -1.49
N GLN A 150 21.74 7.87 -2.59
CA GLN A 150 21.97 6.45 -2.86
C GLN A 150 23.46 6.13 -2.95
N ASN A 151 24.24 6.93 -3.69
CA ASN A 151 25.70 6.73 -3.81
C ASN A 151 26.41 6.92 -2.46
N ALA A 152 25.98 7.87 -1.64
CA ALA A 152 26.57 8.08 -0.31
C ALA A 152 26.30 6.90 0.64
N LEU A 153 25.13 6.26 0.51
CA LEU A 153 24.74 5.10 1.31
C LEU A 153 25.52 3.83 0.96
N LEU A 154 25.97 3.69 -0.31
CA LEU A 154 26.68 2.49 -0.80
C LEU A 154 27.87 2.13 0.06
N LYS A 155 28.70 3.10 0.46
CA LYS A 155 29.89 2.84 1.30
C LYS A 155 29.51 2.19 2.64
N THR A 156 28.42 2.66 3.25
CA THR A 156 27.93 2.11 4.53
C THR A 156 27.34 0.71 4.37
N ILE A 157 26.69 0.44 3.22
CA ILE A 157 26.15 -0.89 2.91
C ILE A 157 27.28 -1.88 2.57
N GLU A 158 28.37 -1.43 1.97
CA GLU A 158 29.52 -2.29 1.61
C GLU A 158 30.38 -2.66 2.81
N GLU A 159 30.64 -1.72 3.71
CA GLU A 159 31.50 -1.88 4.89
C GLU A 159 30.76 -1.45 6.16
N PRO A 160 29.66 -2.14 6.53
CA PRO A 160 28.88 -1.77 7.69
C PRO A 160 29.58 -2.17 8.99
N PRO A 161 29.44 -1.38 10.06
CA PRO A 161 29.77 -1.88 11.41
C PRO A 161 28.97 -3.15 11.73
N ALA A 162 29.56 -4.11 12.42
CA ALA A 162 28.95 -5.41 12.71
C ALA A 162 27.57 -5.34 13.43
N TYR A 163 27.29 -4.23 14.08
CA TYR A 163 26.03 -3.98 14.79
C TYR A 163 25.00 -3.21 13.95
N ALA A 164 25.35 -2.73 12.75
CA ALA A 164 24.45 -1.91 11.95
C ALA A 164 23.54 -2.76 11.07
N VAL A 165 22.24 -2.43 11.07
CA VAL A 165 21.23 -3.03 10.19
C VAL A 165 20.45 -1.92 9.51
N ILE A 166 20.38 -1.94 8.17
CA ILE A 166 19.70 -0.96 7.36
C ILE A 166 18.47 -1.61 6.73
N LEU A 167 17.29 -1.06 6.97
CA LEU A 167 16.02 -1.51 6.43
C LEU A 167 15.49 -0.46 5.45
N LEU A 168 15.55 -0.79 4.16
CA LEU A 168 15.02 0.03 3.07
C LEU A 168 13.59 -0.43 2.77
N LEU A 169 12.63 0.50 2.72
CA LEU A 169 11.25 0.23 2.32
C LEU A 169 10.96 0.97 1.04
N ALA A 170 10.58 0.26 -0.02
CA ALA A 170 10.34 0.87 -1.32
C ALA A 170 9.04 0.35 -1.96
N ASP A 171 8.21 1.27 -2.44
CA ASP A 171 7.04 0.92 -3.25
C ASP A 171 7.48 0.45 -4.64
N ASN A 172 8.53 1.05 -5.18
CA ASN A 172 9.16 0.65 -6.42
C ASN A 172 10.67 0.42 -6.21
N PRO A 173 11.09 -0.84 -6.00
CA PRO A 173 12.50 -1.19 -5.86
C PRO A 173 13.38 -0.82 -7.06
N ASP A 174 12.81 -0.79 -8.29
CA ASP A 174 13.56 -0.51 -9.52
C ASP A 174 14.05 0.95 -9.61
N ALA A 175 13.54 1.83 -8.75
CA ALA A 175 14.04 3.19 -8.60
C ALA A 175 15.39 3.27 -7.86
N LEU A 176 15.81 2.17 -7.21
CA LEU A 176 17.09 2.09 -6.52
C LEU A 176 18.20 1.61 -7.47
N LEU A 177 19.42 2.06 -7.21
CA LEU A 177 20.58 1.65 -7.98
C LEU A 177 20.78 0.12 -7.92
N PRO A 178 21.13 -0.55 -9.03
CA PRO A 178 21.44 -1.97 -9.04
C PRO A 178 22.54 -2.36 -8.04
N THR A 179 23.45 -1.43 -7.76
CA THR A 179 24.52 -1.59 -6.77
C THR A 179 24.01 -1.68 -5.33
N ILE A 180 22.91 -1.00 -4.98
CA ILE A 180 22.22 -1.16 -3.70
C ILE A 180 21.46 -2.49 -3.69
N LEU A 181 20.68 -2.76 -4.75
CA LEU A 181 19.86 -3.96 -4.85
C LEU A 181 20.69 -5.26 -4.69
N SER A 182 21.89 -5.28 -5.27
CA SER A 182 22.79 -6.45 -5.22
C SER A 182 23.39 -6.72 -3.83
N ARG A 183 23.33 -5.75 -2.91
CA ARG A 183 23.90 -5.83 -1.55
C ARG A 183 22.86 -5.96 -0.46
N CYS A 184 21.59 -5.87 -0.82
CA CYS A 184 20.48 -6.03 0.11
C CYS A 184 19.82 -7.41 -0.04
N VAL A 185 19.37 -7.98 1.08
CA VAL A 185 18.41 -9.08 1.05
C VAL A 185 17.06 -8.51 0.61
N GLN A 186 16.62 -8.91 -0.58
CA GLN A 186 15.36 -8.40 -1.15
C GLN A 186 14.18 -9.26 -0.69
N LEU A 187 13.22 -8.61 -0.06
CA LEU A 187 12.00 -9.21 0.49
C LEU A 187 10.79 -8.53 -0.16
N ASN A 188 10.25 -9.16 -1.20
CA ASN A 188 9.15 -8.60 -1.98
C ASN A 188 7.80 -9.06 -1.43
N LEU A 189 7.05 -8.14 -0.84
CA LEU A 189 5.69 -8.36 -0.36
C LEU A 189 4.74 -8.37 -1.56
N LYS A 190 4.28 -9.55 -1.92
CA LYS A 190 3.33 -9.75 -3.03
C LYS A 190 1.90 -9.58 -2.54
N PRO A 191 0.94 -9.27 -3.43
CA PRO A 191 -0.48 -9.32 -3.08
C PRO A 191 -0.84 -10.66 -2.44
N VAL A 192 -1.61 -10.62 -1.36
CA VAL A 192 -2.12 -11.83 -0.68
C VAL A 192 -3.40 -12.31 -1.35
N GLY A 193 -3.79 -13.58 -1.16
CA GLY A 193 -5.02 -14.10 -1.75
C GLY A 193 -6.28 -13.42 -1.19
N ASP A 194 -7.27 -13.19 -2.03
CA ASP A 194 -8.53 -12.50 -1.69
C ASP A 194 -9.23 -13.11 -0.47
N GLN A 195 -9.17 -14.44 -0.29
CA GLN A 195 -9.75 -15.12 0.85
C GLN A 195 -9.07 -14.68 2.16
N LEU A 196 -7.75 -14.51 2.19
CA LEU A 196 -7.03 -14.02 3.38
C LEU A 196 -7.40 -12.58 3.71
N VAL A 197 -7.60 -11.74 2.68
CA VAL A 197 -8.08 -10.35 2.86
C VAL A 197 -9.50 -10.35 3.42
N LYS A 198 -10.40 -11.17 2.86
CA LYS A 198 -11.77 -11.32 3.31
C LYS A 198 -11.82 -11.78 4.77
N ASP A 199 -11.07 -12.83 5.12
CA ASP A 199 -11.00 -13.35 6.48
C ASP A 199 -10.49 -12.29 7.46
N TYR A 200 -9.49 -11.51 7.06
CA TYR A 200 -8.98 -10.39 7.85
C TYR A 200 -10.05 -9.30 8.09
N LEU A 201 -10.76 -8.89 7.04
CA LEU A 201 -11.83 -7.89 7.14
C LEU A 201 -12.96 -8.35 8.05
N MET A 202 -13.35 -9.63 7.96
CA MET A 202 -14.40 -10.20 8.80
C MET A 202 -13.99 -10.36 10.25
N ASN A 203 -12.81 -10.90 10.52
CA ASN A 203 -12.37 -11.27 11.86
C ASN A 203 -11.82 -10.07 12.65
N GLU A 204 -11.02 -9.22 12.03
CA GLU A 204 -10.34 -8.11 12.71
C GLU A 204 -11.12 -6.78 12.60
N MET A 205 -11.84 -6.58 11.50
CA MET A 205 -12.57 -5.33 11.28
C MET A 205 -14.09 -5.46 11.40
N HIS A 206 -14.59 -6.71 11.60
CA HIS A 206 -16.00 -7.01 11.74
C HIS A 206 -16.87 -6.56 10.57
N VAL A 207 -16.30 -6.55 9.36
CA VAL A 207 -17.01 -6.23 8.12
C VAL A 207 -17.95 -7.40 7.78
N PRO A 208 -19.21 -7.15 7.38
CA PRO A 208 -20.14 -8.20 6.97
C PRO A 208 -19.60 -9.00 5.77
N ASP A 209 -19.88 -10.31 5.71
CA ASP A 209 -19.34 -11.25 4.71
C ASP A 209 -19.48 -10.74 3.27
N TYR A 210 -20.68 -10.28 2.89
CA TYR A 210 -20.94 -9.78 1.54
C TYR A 210 -20.13 -8.53 1.19
N GLN A 211 -19.91 -7.64 2.17
CA GLN A 211 -19.11 -6.43 1.98
C GLN A 211 -17.63 -6.77 1.94
N ALA A 212 -17.17 -7.66 2.82
CA ALA A 212 -15.79 -8.12 2.86
C ALA A 212 -15.35 -8.80 1.56
N GLU A 213 -16.27 -9.48 0.84
CA GLU A 213 -15.99 -10.08 -0.47
C GLU A 213 -15.73 -9.01 -1.53
N VAL A 214 -16.55 -7.96 -1.56
CA VAL A 214 -16.36 -6.81 -2.48
C VAL A 214 -15.09 -6.05 -2.14
N ASP A 215 -14.90 -5.70 -0.87
CA ASP A 215 -13.74 -4.92 -0.40
C ASP A 215 -12.42 -5.67 -0.63
N ALA A 216 -12.40 -7.00 -0.41
CA ALA A 216 -11.23 -7.83 -0.69
C ALA A 216 -10.88 -7.83 -2.17
N SER A 217 -11.87 -7.92 -3.05
CA SER A 217 -11.68 -7.89 -4.50
C SER A 217 -11.19 -6.52 -4.98
N LEU A 218 -11.71 -5.42 -4.42
CA LEU A 218 -11.26 -4.05 -4.70
C LEU A 218 -9.85 -3.79 -4.17
N ALA A 219 -9.48 -4.41 -3.06
CA ALA A 219 -8.16 -4.30 -2.48
C ALA A 219 -7.07 -5.04 -3.26
N GLN A 220 -7.44 -6.02 -4.12
CA GLN A 220 -6.50 -6.78 -4.96
C GLN A 220 -5.32 -7.39 -4.17
N GLY A 221 -5.61 -7.94 -3.00
CA GLY A 221 -4.61 -8.57 -2.13
C GLY A 221 -3.77 -7.58 -1.30
N ASN A 222 -4.14 -6.30 -1.24
CA ASN A 222 -3.45 -5.29 -0.45
C ASN A 222 -4.22 -5.00 0.84
N ILE A 223 -3.70 -5.44 1.99
CA ILE A 223 -4.38 -5.33 3.29
C ILE A 223 -4.60 -3.87 3.71
N GLY A 224 -3.60 -3.00 3.55
CA GLY A 224 -3.75 -1.59 3.91
C GLY A 224 -4.79 -0.87 3.04
N LYS A 225 -4.91 -1.25 1.75
CA LYS A 225 -5.97 -0.78 0.88
C LYS A 225 -7.34 -1.32 1.34
N ALA A 226 -7.43 -2.60 1.71
CA ALA A 226 -8.65 -3.20 2.25
C ALA A 226 -9.13 -2.48 3.52
N GLU A 227 -8.21 -2.18 4.45
CA GLU A 227 -8.53 -1.41 5.67
C GLU A 227 -9.05 -0.01 5.33
N ARG A 228 -8.44 0.67 4.35
CA ARG A 228 -8.87 2.00 3.91
C ARG A 228 -10.27 1.95 3.30
N ILE A 229 -10.52 1.00 2.40
CA ILE A 229 -11.83 0.79 1.77
C ILE A 229 -12.90 0.59 2.85
N ALA A 230 -12.68 -0.32 3.79
CA ALA A 230 -13.65 -0.68 4.81
C ALA A 230 -13.93 0.44 5.85
N ARG A 231 -13.00 1.41 6.02
CA ARG A 231 -13.12 2.48 7.02
C ARG A 231 -13.53 3.84 6.46
N SER A 232 -13.34 4.08 5.17
CA SER A 232 -13.53 5.41 4.58
C SER A 232 -14.91 5.57 3.95
N PRO A 233 -15.79 6.41 4.51
CA PRO A 233 -17.04 6.78 3.85
C PRO A 233 -16.82 7.47 2.49
N GLU A 234 -15.68 8.19 2.36
CA GLU A 234 -15.29 8.86 1.11
C GLU A 234 -15.02 7.87 -0.02
N TYR A 235 -14.55 6.65 0.34
CA TYR A 235 -14.35 5.59 -0.65
C TYR A 235 -15.68 5.05 -1.17
N GLU A 236 -16.70 4.95 -0.33
CA GLU A 236 -18.05 4.54 -0.75
C GLU A 236 -18.65 5.54 -1.77
N GLU A 237 -18.47 6.84 -1.53
CA GLU A 237 -18.85 7.88 -2.48
C GLU A 237 -18.08 7.77 -3.80
N THR A 238 -16.76 7.51 -3.73
CA THR A 238 -15.91 7.28 -4.90
C THR A 238 -16.37 6.07 -5.71
N LEU A 239 -16.71 4.96 -5.02
CA LEU A 239 -17.23 3.74 -5.64
C LEU A 239 -18.54 3.99 -6.38
N GLU A 240 -19.51 4.66 -5.75
CA GLU A 240 -20.79 4.98 -6.37
C GLU A 240 -20.62 5.88 -7.60
N GLN A 241 -19.78 6.92 -7.50
CA GLN A 241 -19.47 7.82 -8.61
C GLN A 241 -18.80 7.08 -9.77
N ALA A 242 -17.80 6.25 -9.48
CA ALA A 242 -17.08 5.47 -10.48
C ALA A 242 -18.01 4.49 -11.21
N LEU A 243 -18.85 3.75 -10.47
CA LEU A 243 -19.84 2.84 -11.05
C LEU A 243 -20.86 3.58 -11.93
N ARG A 244 -21.29 4.76 -11.50
CA ARG A 244 -22.18 5.62 -12.31
C ARG A 244 -21.51 6.02 -13.63
N ILE A 245 -20.25 6.41 -13.61
CA ILE A 245 -19.50 6.79 -14.81
C ILE A 245 -19.43 5.62 -15.80
N VAL A 246 -18.94 4.44 -15.37
CA VAL A 246 -18.75 3.30 -16.29
C VAL A 246 -20.05 2.74 -16.87
N LYS A 247 -21.18 2.88 -16.14
CA LYS A 247 -22.50 2.47 -16.62
C LYS A 247 -23.03 3.35 -17.75
N TYR A 248 -22.76 4.65 -17.70
CA TYR A 248 -23.40 5.62 -18.57
C TYR A 248 -22.46 6.30 -19.55
N VAL A 249 -21.16 6.07 -19.49
CA VAL A 249 -20.13 6.74 -20.30
C VAL A 249 -20.41 6.61 -21.81
N ASP A 250 -20.96 5.51 -22.27
CA ASP A 250 -21.28 5.24 -23.67
C ASP A 250 -22.44 6.09 -24.21
N SER A 251 -23.34 6.53 -23.33
CA SER A 251 -24.49 7.38 -23.66
C SER A 251 -24.29 8.86 -23.27
N MET A 252 -23.25 9.17 -22.47
CA MET A 252 -22.96 10.54 -22.03
C MET A 252 -22.66 11.46 -23.22
N PRO A 253 -23.29 12.62 -23.33
CA PRO A 253 -22.91 13.64 -24.31
C PRO A 253 -21.53 14.22 -23.95
N LEU A 254 -20.83 14.77 -24.94
CA LEU A 254 -19.44 15.23 -24.76
C LEU A 254 -19.28 16.28 -23.65
N HIS A 255 -20.25 17.19 -23.51
CA HIS A 255 -20.21 18.20 -22.46
C HIS A 255 -20.28 17.59 -21.05
N GLU A 256 -21.05 16.52 -20.84
CA GLU A 256 -21.15 15.81 -19.57
C GLU A 256 -19.85 15.06 -19.24
N ILE A 257 -19.18 14.49 -20.25
CA ILE A 257 -17.84 13.93 -20.09
C ILE A 257 -16.85 14.99 -19.59
N MET A 258 -16.86 16.17 -20.22
CA MET A 258 -15.99 17.29 -19.80
C MET A 258 -16.28 17.80 -18.40
N GLU A 259 -17.56 17.84 -17.98
CA GLU A 259 -17.92 18.16 -16.59
C GLU A 259 -17.47 17.09 -15.60
N THR A 260 -17.58 15.81 -15.99
CA THR A 260 -17.08 14.67 -15.17
C THR A 260 -15.57 14.77 -14.99
N ILE A 261 -14.82 15.06 -16.05
CA ILE A 261 -13.36 15.25 -15.97
C ILE A 261 -13.00 16.41 -15.01
N LYS A 262 -13.70 17.52 -15.09
CA LYS A 262 -13.48 18.65 -14.17
C LYS A 262 -13.72 18.29 -12.71
N LYS A 263 -14.73 17.45 -12.41
CA LYS A 263 -14.97 16.94 -11.05
C LYS A 263 -13.83 16.05 -10.60
N LEU A 264 -13.42 15.10 -11.44
CA LEU A 264 -12.27 14.21 -11.15
C LEU A 264 -10.95 14.98 -11.00
N THR A 265 -10.81 16.14 -11.68
CA THR A 265 -9.64 17.01 -11.52
C THR A 265 -9.56 17.61 -10.10
N ALA A 266 -10.68 17.83 -9.44
CA ALA A 266 -10.73 18.29 -8.05
C ALA A 266 -10.39 17.15 -7.05
N GLU A 267 -10.55 15.90 -7.45
CA GLU A 267 -10.34 14.68 -6.65
C GLU A 267 -9.09 13.88 -7.10
N LYS A 268 -8.07 14.56 -7.63
CA LYS A 268 -6.88 13.91 -8.22
C LYS A 268 -6.18 12.93 -7.30
N ASP A 269 -6.21 13.19 -6.01
CA ASP A 269 -5.55 12.35 -5.00
C ASP A 269 -6.17 10.94 -4.92
N ASN A 270 -7.44 10.80 -5.34
CA ASN A 270 -8.18 9.54 -5.33
C ASN A 270 -8.28 8.89 -6.73
N ILE A 271 -7.62 9.43 -7.75
CA ILE A 271 -7.79 8.98 -9.13
C ILE A 271 -7.41 7.52 -9.36
N ASP A 272 -6.46 7.00 -8.61
CA ASP A 272 -6.06 5.60 -8.68
C ASP A 272 -7.18 4.65 -8.25
N ASP A 273 -8.02 5.05 -7.29
CA ASP A 273 -9.20 4.28 -6.88
C ASP A 273 -10.24 4.20 -8.02
N TYR A 274 -10.46 5.30 -8.74
CA TYR A 274 -11.32 5.29 -9.93
C TYR A 274 -10.80 4.33 -10.99
N PHE A 275 -9.48 4.33 -11.28
CA PHE A 275 -8.89 3.41 -12.25
C PHE A 275 -9.02 1.94 -11.82
N ASP A 276 -8.89 1.65 -10.54
CA ASP A 276 -9.07 0.29 -10.02
C ASP A 276 -10.52 -0.17 -10.18
N ILE A 277 -11.49 0.68 -9.83
CA ILE A 277 -12.92 0.38 -9.97
C ILE A 277 -13.28 0.21 -11.46
N PHE A 278 -12.82 1.10 -12.34
CA PHE A 278 -13.05 1.00 -13.79
C PHE A 278 -12.48 -0.31 -14.34
N SER A 279 -11.25 -0.64 -13.98
CA SER A 279 -10.59 -1.87 -14.44
C SER A 279 -11.34 -3.13 -14.01
N LEU A 280 -11.79 -3.17 -12.74
CA LEU A 280 -12.55 -4.31 -12.21
C LEU A 280 -13.93 -4.41 -12.85
N TRP A 281 -14.62 -3.30 -13.08
CA TRP A 281 -15.93 -3.31 -13.71
C TRP A 281 -15.84 -3.81 -15.16
N PHE A 282 -14.88 -3.33 -15.95
CA PHE A 282 -14.67 -3.81 -17.32
C PHE A 282 -14.16 -5.26 -17.37
N ARG A 283 -13.38 -5.70 -16.37
CA ARG A 283 -13.04 -7.12 -16.19
C ARG A 283 -14.30 -7.96 -15.99
N ASP A 284 -15.22 -7.53 -15.14
CA ASP A 284 -16.50 -8.22 -14.92
C ASP A 284 -17.35 -8.26 -16.18
N VAL A 285 -17.38 -7.18 -16.98
CA VAL A 285 -18.05 -7.15 -18.29
C VAL A 285 -17.45 -8.19 -19.24
N LEU A 286 -16.11 -8.26 -19.32
CA LEU A 286 -15.39 -9.21 -20.16
C LEU A 286 -15.63 -10.66 -19.70
N LEU A 287 -15.53 -10.90 -18.40
CA LEU A 287 -15.76 -12.21 -17.79
C LEU A 287 -17.20 -12.69 -18.05
N PHE A 288 -18.20 -11.84 -17.78
CA PHE A 288 -19.60 -12.16 -18.07
C PHE A 288 -19.86 -12.40 -19.56
N LYS A 289 -19.22 -11.63 -20.44
CA LYS A 289 -19.32 -11.82 -21.89
C LYS A 289 -18.82 -13.22 -22.31
N ALA A 290 -17.71 -13.67 -21.72
CA ALA A 290 -17.06 -14.93 -22.04
C ALA A 290 -17.77 -16.15 -21.42
N THR A 291 -18.13 -16.08 -20.12
CA THR A 291 -18.58 -17.25 -19.33
C THR A 291 -20.08 -17.27 -19.06
N LYS A 292 -20.74 -16.12 -19.03
CA LYS A 292 -22.11 -15.91 -18.53
C LYS A 292 -22.31 -16.28 -17.05
N GLU A 293 -21.22 -16.53 -16.31
CA GLU A 293 -21.26 -16.84 -14.89
C GLU A 293 -21.40 -15.55 -14.07
N VAL A 294 -22.36 -15.53 -13.14
CA VAL A 294 -22.64 -14.37 -12.28
C VAL A 294 -21.83 -14.45 -10.98
N ASP A 295 -21.59 -15.67 -10.48
CA ASP A 295 -20.94 -15.89 -9.19
C ASP A 295 -19.47 -15.43 -9.18
N ALA A 296 -18.82 -15.41 -10.34
CA ALA A 296 -17.43 -14.96 -10.50
C ALA A 296 -17.27 -13.43 -10.61
N LEU A 297 -18.38 -12.67 -10.64
CA LEU A 297 -18.34 -11.21 -10.72
C LEU A 297 -18.09 -10.59 -9.34
N VAL A 298 -17.34 -9.51 -9.31
CA VAL A 298 -17.17 -8.66 -8.12
C VAL A 298 -18.42 -7.80 -7.89
N PHE A 299 -18.87 -7.13 -8.94
CA PHE A 299 -20.03 -6.24 -8.89
C PHE A 299 -21.34 -6.97 -9.24
N LYS A 300 -21.68 -8.00 -8.47
CA LYS A 300 -22.91 -8.81 -8.68
C LYS A 300 -24.19 -7.95 -8.69
N GLN A 301 -24.23 -6.90 -7.89
CA GLN A 301 -25.37 -5.96 -7.81
C GLN A 301 -25.56 -5.15 -9.08
N GLU A 302 -24.49 -4.99 -9.88
CA GLU A 302 -24.48 -4.25 -11.13
C GLU A 302 -24.72 -5.12 -12.38
N LEU A 303 -25.22 -6.35 -12.20
CA LEU A 303 -25.42 -7.34 -13.25
C LEU A 303 -26.18 -6.80 -14.50
N ASN A 304 -27.17 -5.94 -14.28
CA ASN A 304 -27.93 -5.37 -15.39
C ASN A 304 -27.08 -4.46 -16.27
N GLY A 305 -26.25 -3.60 -15.67
CA GLY A 305 -25.30 -2.73 -16.37
C GLY A 305 -24.22 -3.56 -17.08
N ILE A 306 -23.63 -4.54 -16.38
CA ILE A 306 -22.62 -5.45 -16.92
C ILE A 306 -23.14 -6.21 -18.12
N ARG A 307 -24.37 -6.77 -18.03
CA ARG A 307 -25.02 -7.50 -19.14
C ARG A 307 -25.28 -6.60 -20.34
N ALA A 308 -25.79 -5.39 -20.12
CA ALA A 308 -26.06 -4.43 -21.18
C ALA A 308 -24.78 -4.08 -21.92
N ARG A 309 -23.71 -3.78 -21.19
CA ARG A 309 -22.39 -3.45 -21.75
C ARG A 309 -21.76 -4.65 -22.48
N ALA A 310 -21.80 -5.85 -21.89
CA ALA A 310 -21.28 -7.08 -22.50
C ALA A 310 -21.96 -7.41 -23.85
N ASN A 311 -23.25 -7.10 -23.98
CA ASN A 311 -23.99 -7.31 -25.26
C ASN A 311 -23.64 -6.26 -26.32
N LYS A 312 -23.32 -5.03 -25.89
CA LYS A 312 -23.02 -3.91 -26.78
C LYS A 312 -21.59 -3.93 -27.32
N SER A 313 -20.61 -4.14 -26.42
CA SER A 313 -19.18 -4.06 -26.76
C SER A 313 -18.65 -5.36 -27.38
N SER A 314 -17.72 -5.24 -28.31
CA SER A 314 -16.94 -6.39 -28.83
C SER A 314 -15.82 -6.78 -27.85
N TYR A 315 -15.21 -7.97 -28.04
CA TYR A 315 -14.01 -8.35 -27.26
C TYR A 315 -12.84 -7.39 -27.50
N GLU A 316 -12.61 -7.01 -28.74
CA GLU A 316 -11.58 -6.05 -29.15
C GLU A 316 -11.84 -4.66 -28.54
N GLY A 317 -13.13 -4.23 -28.49
CA GLY A 317 -13.51 -2.98 -27.84
C GLY A 317 -13.23 -2.98 -26.34
N LEU A 318 -13.57 -4.07 -25.64
CA LEU A 318 -13.27 -4.22 -24.21
C LEU A 318 -11.77 -4.24 -23.93
N GLU A 319 -10.97 -4.90 -24.77
CA GLU A 319 -9.51 -4.88 -24.68
C GLU A 319 -8.97 -3.46 -24.81
N LYS A 320 -9.41 -2.70 -25.81
CA LYS A 320 -9.03 -1.29 -26.00
C LYS A 320 -9.39 -0.42 -24.81
N ILE A 321 -10.55 -0.64 -24.20
CA ILE A 321 -10.96 0.09 -23.00
C ILE A 321 -10.01 -0.22 -21.83
N ILE A 322 -9.76 -1.50 -21.56
CA ILE A 322 -8.86 -1.92 -20.45
C ILE A 322 -7.44 -1.34 -20.66
N GLU A 323 -6.93 -1.43 -21.89
CA GLU A 323 -5.63 -0.80 -22.22
C GLU A 323 -5.64 0.72 -22.05
N SER A 324 -6.76 1.39 -22.39
CA SER A 324 -6.85 2.85 -22.26
C SER A 324 -6.77 3.30 -20.81
N ILE A 325 -7.37 2.53 -19.87
CA ILE A 325 -7.29 2.78 -18.41
C ILE A 325 -5.84 2.64 -17.94
N GLN A 326 -5.15 1.55 -18.34
CA GLN A 326 -3.75 1.34 -17.98
C GLN A 326 -2.83 2.44 -18.54
N LYS A 327 -3.05 2.84 -19.79
CA LYS A 327 -2.33 3.94 -20.44
C LYS A 327 -2.58 5.27 -19.75
N ALA A 328 -3.82 5.53 -19.29
CA ALA A 328 -4.16 6.75 -18.55
C ALA A 328 -3.40 6.80 -17.21
N ARG A 329 -3.42 5.71 -16.44
CA ARG A 329 -2.64 5.59 -15.18
C ARG A 329 -1.14 5.85 -15.41
N ALA A 330 -0.55 5.18 -16.39
CA ALA A 330 0.87 5.34 -16.71
C ALA A 330 1.22 6.80 -17.13
N ARG A 331 0.34 7.47 -17.89
CA ARG A 331 0.53 8.87 -18.28
C ARG A 331 0.46 9.83 -17.10
N LEU A 332 -0.50 9.64 -16.18
CA LEU A 332 -0.61 10.49 -14.99
C LEU A 332 0.59 10.29 -14.06
N ASN A 333 1.08 9.08 -13.89
CA ASN A 333 2.31 8.79 -13.16
C ASN A 333 3.56 9.43 -13.80
N ALA A 334 3.53 9.64 -15.12
CA ALA A 334 4.56 10.39 -15.87
C ALA A 334 4.30 11.91 -15.91
N ASN A 335 3.39 12.45 -15.08
CA ASN A 335 3.01 13.85 -15.02
C ASN A 335 2.50 14.44 -16.35
N VAL A 336 1.86 13.64 -17.20
CA VAL A 336 1.16 14.13 -18.39
C VAL A 336 -0.11 14.89 -17.99
N ASN A 337 -0.56 15.82 -18.82
CA ASN A 337 -1.75 16.63 -18.57
C ASN A 337 -2.97 15.77 -18.22
N PHE A 338 -3.58 16.07 -17.08
CA PHE A 338 -4.69 15.29 -16.51
C PHE A 338 -5.91 15.29 -17.44
N ASP A 339 -6.40 16.48 -17.83
CA ASP A 339 -7.65 16.62 -18.57
C ASP A 339 -7.57 15.87 -19.92
N LEU A 340 -6.47 16.07 -20.65
CA LEU A 340 -6.24 15.39 -21.93
C LEU A 340 -6.15 13.86 -21.78
N THR A 341 -5.51 13.40 -20.71
CA THR A 341 -5.37 11.95 -20.44
C THR A 341 -6.71 11.31 -20.17
N MET A 342 -7.54 11.96 -19.32
CA MET A 342 -8.88 11.47 -18.99
C MET A 342 -9.83 11.56 -20.19
N GLU A 343 -9.75 12.63 -20.98
CA GLU A 343 -10.55 12.78 -22.20
C GLU A 343 -10.31 11.63 -23.17
N LEU A 344 -9.06 11.31 -23.48
CA LEU A 344 -8.71 10.19 -24.35
C LEU A 344 -9.23 8.85 -23.83
N MET A 345 -9.15 8.62 -22.52
CA MET A 345 -9.66 7.41 -21.89
C MET A 345 -11.20 7.33 -22.02
N PHE A 346 -11.91 8.39 -21.64
CA PHE A 346 -13.38 8.40 -21.72
C PHE A 346 -13.93 8.31 -23.15
N LEU A 347 -13.27 8.94 -24.12
CA LEU A 347 -13.62 8.78 -25.53
C LEU A 347 -13.45 7.33 -25.98
N THR A 348 -12.33 6.69 -25.58
CA THR A 348 -12.13 5.25 -25.88
C THR A 348 -13.22 4.37 -25.26
N MET A 349 -13.61 4.66 -24.00
CA MET A 349 -14.72 3.95 -23.34
C MET A 349 -16.06 4.17 -24.04
N LYS A 350 -16.31 5.37 -24.56
CA LYS A 350 -17.56 5.73 -25.25
C LYS A 350 -17.68 5.06 -26.62
N GLU A 351 -16.60 4.99 -27.37
CA GLU A 351 -16.60 4.52 -28.76
C GLU A 351 -16.62 2.97 -28.87
N ASN A 352 -16.24 2.26 -27.83
CA ASN A 352 -16.10 0.79 -27.83
C ASN A 352 -17.04 0.15 -26.81
#